data_2571d732009ae1141aeead96570060c6
#
_entry.id   2571d732009ae1141aeead96570060c6
#
_cell.length_a   1.000
_cell.length_b   1.000
_cell.length_c   1.000
_cell.angle_alpha   90.00
_cell.angle_beta   90.00
_cell.angle_gamma   90.00
#
_symmetry.space_group_name_H-M   'P 1'
#
loop_
_entity.id
_entity.type
_entity.pdbx_description
1 polymer ?
#
loop_
_entity_poly.entity_id
_entity_poly.type
_entity_poly.pdbx_seq_one_letter_code
_entity_poly.pdbx_strand_id
1 'polypeptide(L)'
;MAIVLAVGIIVVLVAMYGFTAVSNFSGICAPWLLVMFVSGPLILMPALADSVIGQTGLSSWSDFMHIGSVSVWTGLDTNGEPGIGLLEVIGFSWAANTITHFGLIDMAILRYARKRSYGLCTSAGMLFGHYIAWISAGIMGAGTAVIVQKSISELDPGDVAYHALGLSGLVIVIVAGWTTANANLYRAGLAAQAIFKEHSRTKTTLTVGLVTVAVACFPFVFTKLLPLLTYAGLLVVPVGAIVFAEHFIFPRIGFTRYWVAYRQLSHSRPAVMAWGLGLVFGFGLNALDVLSFYYLFIPTWFFTIFVYTFMAKRHGAAEKYPEEQAKMEAFNEQVEQHQAAQAALEPEHVQDVSALTKVLRVISISSLVITFILACNTMFFSADIANYEVNRDLFFNVGFICTLIYFFTAYWAMQRKKNAAGMTV
;
A
#
# COMPACT_ATOMS: atom_id res chain seq x y z
N MET A 1 5.45 22.14 -10.32
CA MET A 1 5.37 22.73 -8.96
C MET A 1 3.95 23.14 -8.57
N ALA A 2 3.22 23.96 -9.31
CA ALA A 2 1.85 24.38 -8.94
C ALA A 2 0.87 23.21 -8.73
N ILE A 3 0.89 22.20 -9.60
CA ILE A 3 0.05 20.99 -9.48
C ILE A 3 0.42 20.20 -8.21
N VAL A 4 1.70 20.01 -7.94
CA VAL A 4 2.19 19.30 -6.74
C VAL A 4 1.71 19.99 -5.46
N LEU A 5 1.80 21.33 -5.42
CA LEU A 5 1.26 22.13 -4.31
C LEU A 5 -0.25 21.97 -4.16
N ALA A 6 -1.01 22.12 -5.25
CA ALA A 6 -2.46 22.01 -5.21
C ALA A 6 -2.93 20.63 -4.75
N VAL A 7 -2.40 19.57 -5.35
CA VAL A 7 -2.72 18.17 -4.96
C VAL A 7 -2.26 17.91 -3.52
N GLY A 8 -1.05 18.33 -3.16
CA GLY A 8 -0.52 18.16 -1.82
C GLY A 8 -1.39 18.83 -0.75
N ILE A 9 -1.84 20.06 -0.97
CA ILE A 9 -2.75 20.76 -0.05
C ILE A 9 -4.08 20.00 0.11
N ILE A 10 -4.67 19.51 -0.98
CA ILE A 10 -5.90 18.73 -0.93
C ILE A 10 -5.70 17.44 -0.10
N VAL A 11 -4.59 16.74 -0.32
CA VAL A 11 -4.21 15.55 0.48
C VAL A 11 -4.12 15.88 1.97
N VAL A 12 -3.46 17.00 2.32
CA VAL A 12 -3.34 17.46 3.70
C VAL A 12 -4.71 17.71 4.32
N LEU A 13 -5.58 18.42 3.61
CA LEU A 13 -6.93 18.73 4.08
C LEU A 13 -7.74 17.45 4.33
N VAL A 14 -7.71 16.47 3.41
CA VAL A 14 -8.40 15.20 3.59
C VAL A 14 -7.86 14.42 4.79
N ALA A 15 -6.54 14.35 4.96
CA ALA A 15 -5.91 13.66 6.09
C ALA A 15 -6.24 14.31 7.45
N MET A 16 -6.39 15.64 7.49
CA MET A 16 -6.79 16.38 8.70
C MET A 16 -8.18 15.98 9.21
N TYR A 17 -9.14 15.67 8.33
CA TYR A 17 -10.48 15.24 8.73
C TYR A 17 -10.50 13.81 9.31
N GLY A 18 -9.40 13.09 9.25
CA GLY A 18 -9.18 11.86 9.98
C GLY A 18 -9.62 10.61 9.27
N PHE A 19 -9.72 9.52 10.06
CA PHE A 19 -9.95 8.16 9.55
C PHE A 19 -11.17 8.05 8.64
N THR A 20 -12.28 8.65 9.03
CA THR A 20 -13.55 8.54 8.27
C THR A 20 -13.43 9.13 6.86
N ALA A 21 -12.77 10.29 6.72
CA ALA A 21 -12.57 10.91 5.40
C ALA A 21 -11.66 10.04 4.52
N VAL A 22 -10.52 9.57 5.07
CA VAL A 22 -9.58 8.69 4.38
C VAL A 22 -10.25 7.38 3.96
N SER A 23 -11.00 6.74 4.87
CA SER A 23 -11.71 5.48 4.61
C SER A 23 -12.77 5.62 3.51
N ASN A 24 -13.57 6.69 3.55
CA ASN A 24 -14.60 6.95 2.55
C ASN A 24 -13.99 7.19 1.16
N PHE A 25 -12.94 8.01 1.10
CA PHE A 25 -12.22 8.26 -0.14
C PHE A 25 -11.65 6.97 -0.72
N SER A 26 -10.92 6.20 0.10
CA SER A 26 -10.36 4.91 -0.31
C SER A 26 -11.43 3.91 -0.75
N GLY A 27 -12.58 3.88 -0.07
CA GLY A 27 -13.70 3.00 -0.41
C GLY A 27 -14.32 3.29 -1.77
N ILE A 28 -14.31 4.55 -2.23
CA ILE A 28 -14.73 4.91 -3.60
C ILE A 28 -13.61 4.56 -4.59
N CYS A 29 -12.37 4.88 -4.29
CA CYS A 29 -11.27 4.75 -5.24
C CYS A 29 -10.84 3.29 -5.49
N ALA A 30 -10.85 2.43 -4.46
CA ALA A 30 -10.26 1.10 -4.54
C ALA A 30 -10.87 0.19 -5.62
N PRO A 31 -12.21 0.06 -5.80
CA PRO A 31 -12.78 -0.78 -6.84
C PRO A 31 -12.39 -0.31 -8.25
N TRP A 32 -12.40 1.01 -8.47
CA TRP A 32 -12.02 1.60 -9.74
C TRP A 32 -10.52 1.41 -10.03
N LEU A 33 -9.65 1.65 -9.03
CA LEU A 33 -8.21 1.42 -9.16
C LEU A 33 -7.91 -0.02 -9.55
N LEU A 34 -8.57 -1.00 -8.91
CA LEU A 34 -8.40 -2.41 -9.25
C LEU A 34 -8.74 -2.70 -10.71
N VAL A 35 -9.90 -2.22 -11.19
CA VAL A 35 -10.32 -2.41 -12.59
C VAL A 35 -9.33 -1.76 -13.54
N MET A 36 -8.87 -0.55 -13.25
CA MET A 36 -7.94 0.17 -14.13
C MET A 36 -6.55 -0.47 -14.15
N PHE A 37 -6.01 -0.91 -13.00
CA PHE A 37 -4.73 -1.59 -12.96
C PHE A 37 -4.74 -2.95 -13.68
N VAL A 38 -5.88 -3.64 -13.69
CA VAL A 38 -6.03 -4.88 -14.47
C VAL A 38 -6.26 -4.58 -15.95
N SER A 39 -6.99 -3.51 -16.28
CA SER A 39 -7.26 -3.12 -17.67
C SER A 39 -6.01 -2.67 -18.44
N GLY A 40 -5.11 -1.94 -17.78
CA GLY A 40 -3.90 -1.39 -18.42
C GLY A 40 -3.05 -2.44 -19.16
N PRO A 41 -2.62 -3.54 -18.51
CA PRO A 41 -1.90 -4.61 -19.19
C PRO A 41 -2.72 -5.30 -20.27
N LEU A 42 -4.05 -5.46 -20.12
CA LEU A 42 -4.90 -6.02 -21.16
C LEU A 42 -4.92 -5.13 -22.41
N ILE A 43 -4.92 -3.83 -22.22
CA ILE A 43 -4.88 -2.89 -23.37
C ILE A 43 -3.53 -2.91 -24.09
N LEU A 44 -2.41 -2.99 -23.38
CA LEU A 44 -1.09 -2.89 -24.00
C LEU A 44 -0.50 -4.23 -24.44
N MET A 45 -1.01 -5.34 -23.94
CA MET A 45 -0.50 -6.67 -24.29
C MET A 45 -0.55 -6.97 -25.79
N PRO A 46 -1.61 -6.64 -26.57
CA PRO A 46 -1.61 -6.89 -28.00
C PRO A 46 -0.48 -6.20 -28.76
N ALA A 47 -0.22 -4.91 -28.46
CA ALA A 47 0.89 -4.19 -29.10
C ALA A 47 2.25 -4.76 -28.70
N LEU A 48 2.41 -5.17 -27.44
CA LEU A 48 3.61 -5.80 -26.95
C LEU A 48 3.82 -7.18 -27.60
N ALA A 49 2.77 -7.98 -27.73
CA ALA A 49 2.81 -9.29 -28.38
C ALA A 49 3.14 -9.17 -29.88
N ASP A 50 2.51 -8.23 -30.58
CA ASP A 50 2.82 -7.97 -31.99
C ASP A 50 4.30 -7.62 -32.19
N SER A 51 4.87 -6.81 -31.32
CA SER A 51 6.29 -6.42 -31.42
C SER A 51 7.28 -7.56 -31.16
N VAL A 52 6.90 -8.57 -30.36
CA VAL A 52 7.81 -9.66 -29.94
C VAL A 52 7.59 -10.94 -30.75
N ILE A 53 6.34 -11.32 -30.97
CA ILE A 53 5.97 -12.59 -31.61
C ILE A 53 5.23 -12.40 -32.94
N GLY A 54 5.04 -11.15 -33.41
CA GLY A 54 4.44 -10.84 -34.72
C GLY A 54 2.94 -11.09 -34.80
N GLN A 55 2.24 -11.15 -33.66
CA GLN A 55 0.78 -11.34 -33.60
C GLN A 55 0.18 -10.66 -32.37
N THR A 56 -1.01 -10.11 -32.48
CA THR A 56 -1.67 -9.36 -31.40
C THR A 56 -2.23 -10.25 -30.28
N GLY A 57 -2.40 -11.56 -30.52
CA GLY A 57 -2.94 -12.51 -29.56
C GLY A 57 -1.86 -13.38 -28.91
N LEU A 58 -2.16 -13.88 -27.70
CA LEU A 58 -1.37 -14.91 -27.03
C LEU A 58 -1.98 -16.28 -27.34
N SER A 59 -1.21 -17.21 -27.93
CA SER A 59 -1.65 -18.55 -28.24
C SER A 59 -1.42 -19.52 -27.08
N SER A 60 -0.47 -19.21 -26.20
CA SER A 60 -0.07 -20.08 -25.11
C SER A 60 0.51 -19.31 -23.90
N TRP A 61 0.60 -19.99 -22.76
CA TRP A 61 1.34 -19.49 -21.60
C TRP A 61 2.84 -19.28 -21.92
N SER A 62 3.39 -20.07 -22.83
CA SER A 62 4.78 -19.93 -23.29
C SER A 62 5.02 -18.59 -23.98
N ASP A 63 4.06 -18.10 -24.78
CA ASP A 63 4.15 -16.79 -25.44
C ASP A 63 4.21 -15.66 -24.40
N PHE A 64 3.33 -15.73 -23.39
CA PHE A 64 3.35 -14.77 -22.30
C PHE A 64 4.69 -14.75 -21.55
N MET A 65 5.23 -15.92 -21.22
CA MET A 65 6.53 -16.03 -20.53
C MET A 65 7.68 -15.57 -21.41
N HIS A 66 7.62 -15.86 -22.73
CA HIS A 66 8.62 -15.38 -23.67
C HIS A 66 8.61 -13.85 -23.76
N ILE A 67 7.45 -13.23 -23.95
CA ILE A 67 7.29 -11.78 -23.97
C ILE A 67 7.82 -11.18 -22.65
N GLY A 68 7.46 -11.76 -21.51
CA GLY A 68 7.95 -11.33 -20.20
C GLY A 68 9.47 -11.33 -20.09
N SER A 69 10.12 -12.38 -20.58
CA SER A 69 11.59 -12.53 -20.50
C SER A 69 12.37 -11.63 -21.47
N VAL A 70 11.74 -11.24 -22.58
CA VAL A 70 12.40 -10.40 -23.60
C VAL A 70 12.14 -8.92 -23.38
N SER A 71 10.95 -8.56 -22.88
CA SER A 71 10.51 -7.16 -22.84
C SER A 71 10.32 -6.57 -21.45
N VAL A 72 10.00 -7.41 -20.43
CA VAL A 72 9.74 -6.91 -19.07
C VAL A 72 10.95 -7.10 -18.18
N TRP A 73 11.55 -8.30 -18.19
CA TRP A 73 12.74 -8.60 -17.40
C TRP A 73 13.73 -9.41 -18.22
N THR A 74 14.67 -8.70 -18.78
CA THR A 74 15.72 -9.27 -19.65
C THR A 74 16.89 -9.90 -18.87
N GLY A 75 17.00 -9.60 -17.57
CA GLY A 75 18.18 -9.94 -16.76
C GLY A 75 19.38 -9.02 -17.01
N LEU A 76 19.22 -7.99 -17.84
CA LEU A 76 20.25 -7.01 -18.15
C LEU A 76 19.92 -5.65 -17.53
N ASP A 77 20.95 -4.89 -17.22
CA ASP A 77 20.82 -3.49 -16.81
C ASP A 77 20.65 -2.56 -18.04
N THR A 78 20.57 -1.25 -17.80
CA THR A 78 20.41 -0.23 -18.87
C THR A 78 21.61 -0.12 -19.81
N ASN A 79 22.76 -0.67 -19.45
CA ASN A 79 23.97 -0.69 -20.25
C ASN A 79 24.17 -2.02 -21.02
N GLY A 80 23.25 -2.96 -20.83
CA GLY A 80 23.33 -4.31 -21.41
C GLY A 80 24.22 -5.29 -20.64
N GLU A 81 24.71 -4.89 -19.47
CA GLU A 81 25.48 -5.74 -18.56
C GLU A 81 24.52 -6.59 -17.71
N PRO A 82 24.99 -7.73 -17.15
CA PRO A 82 24.17 -8.54 -16.26
C PRO A 82 23.61 -7.71 -15.10
N GLY A 83 22.28 -7.64 -15.01
CA GLY A 83 21.55 -6.99 -13.93
C GLY A 83 21.37 -7.91 -12.73
N ILE A 84 20.41 -7.56 -11.85
CA ILE A 84 20.09 -8.39 -10.67
C ILE A 84 19.52 -9.74 -11.09
N GLY A 85 19.91 -10.81 -10.40
CA GLY A 85 19.45 -12.17 -10.66
C GLY A 85 18.03 -12.42 -10.15
N LEU A 86 17.42 -13.53 -10.59
CA LEU A 86 16.06 -13.90 -10.16
C LEU A 86 15.89 -13.96 -8.63
N LEU A 87 16.87 -14.50 -7.92
CA LEU A 87 16.83 -14.56 -6.46
C LEU A 87 16.82 -13.16 -5.83
N GLU A 88 17.59 -12.22 -6.39
CA GLU A 88 17.59 -10.84 -5.92
C GLU A 88 16.28 -10.12 -6.20
N VAL A 89 15.63 -10.38 -7.36
CA VAL A 89 14.29 -9.87 -7.66
C VAL A 89 13.27 -10.41 -6.66
N ILE A 90 13.34 -11.70 -6.31
CA ILE A 90 12.49 -12.30 -5.27
C ILE A 90 12.74 -11.63 -3.92
N GLY A 91 14.00 -11.46 -3.53
CA GLY A 91 14.39 -10.77 -2.30
C GLY A 91 13.93 -9.31 -2.27
N PHE A 92 14.10 -8.58 -3.38
CA PHE A 92 13.59 -7.23 -3.54
C PHE A 92 12.06 -7.15 -3.39
N SER A 93 11.32 -8.04 -4.04
CA SER A 93 9.87 -8.09 -3.93
C SER A 93 9.41 -8.30 -2.49
N TRP A 94 10.08 -9.18 -1.75
CA TRP A 94 9.79 -9.43 -0.34
C TRP A 94 10.17 -8.22 0.52
N ALA A 95 11.36 -7.68 0.37
CA ALA A 95 11.84 -6.52 1.10
C ALA A 95 10.95 -5.28 0.84
N ALA A 96 10.56 -5.01 -0.41
CA ALA A 96 9.73 -3.88 -0.78
C ALA A 96 8.34 -3.94 -0.10
N ASN A 97 7.71 -5.12 0.00
CA ASN A 97 6.46 -5.28 0.75
C ASN A 97 6.63 -4.98 2.25
N THR A 98 7.74 -5.40 2.84
CA THR A 98 8.05 -5.11 4.26
C THR A 98 8.33 -3.63 4.48
N ILE A 99 9.08 -3.00 3.58
CA ILE A 99 9.51 -1.61 3.64
C ILE A 99 8.34 -0.65 3.50
N THR A 100 7.48 -0.83 2.49
CA THR A 100 6.37 0.09 2.21
C THR A 100 5.36 0.16 3.35
N HIS A 101 5.30 -0.87 4.18
CA HIS A 101 4.40 -0.94 5.33
C HIS A 101 5.09 -0.78 6.69
N PHE A 102 6.42 -0.67 6.72
CA PHE A 102 7.21 -0.56 7.96
C PHE A 102 6.74 -1.53 9.07
N GLY A 103 6.20 -2.68 8.69
CA GLY A 103 5.75 -3.77 9.53
C GLY A 103 4.58 -3.50 10.48
N LEU A 104 4.40 -2.29 10.97
CA LEU A 104 3.42 -1.95 12.02
C LEU A 104 2.50 -0.77 11.65
N ILE A 105 2.72 -0.16 10.51
CA ILE A 105 2.05 1.08 10.14
C ILE A 105 0.53 0.90 9.96
N ASP A 106 0.07 -0.29 9.58
CA ASP A 106 -1.35 -0.60 9.39
C ASP A 106 -2.14 -0.67 10.70
N MET A 107 -1.47 -0.85 11.83
CA MET A 107 -2.11 -0.87 13.15
C MET A 107 -2.81 0.46 13.46
N ALA A 108 -2.34 1.57 12.92
CA ALA A 108 -2.99 2.87 13.05
C ALA A 108 -4.43 2.89 12.47
N ILE A 109 -4.70 2.04 11.47
CA ILE A 109 -6.01 1.90 10.83
C ILE A 109 -6.77 0.71 11.45
N LEU A 110 -6.10 -0.42 11.66
CA LEU A 110 -6.69 -1.65 12.19
C LEU A 110 -7.21 -1.51 13.63
N ARG A 111 -6.76 -0.52 14.39
CA ARG A 111 -7.33 -0.21 15.71
C ARG A 111 -8.83 0.08 15.71
N TYR A 112 -9.40 0.42 14.55
CA TYR A 112 -10.84 0.62 14.38
C TYR A 112 -11.57 -0.66 13.92
N ALA A 113 -10.85 -1.77 13.74
CA ALA A 113 -11.44 -3.02 13.29
C ALA A 113 -12.24 -3.68 14.42
N ARG A 114 -13.50 -4.06 14.16
CA ARG A 114 -14.37 -4.71 15.13
C ARG A 114 -13.93 -6.15 15.47
N LYS A 115 -13.26 -6.82 14.55
CA LYS A 115 -12.82 -8.23 14.70
C LYS A 115 -11.36 -8.38 14.32
N ARG A 116 -10.62 -9.20 15.06
CA ARG A 116 -9.21 -9.52 14.77
C ARG A 116 -9.01 -10.10 13.37
N SER A 117 -9.99 -10.88 12.88
CA SER A 117 -9.96 -11.46 11.54
C SER A 117 -9.96 -10.43 10.40
N TYR A 118 -10.37 -9.19 10.65
CA TYR A 118 -10.31 -8.12 9.64
C TYR A 118 -8.87 -7.72 9.26
N GLY A 119 -7.89 -8.05 10.12
CA GLY A 119 -6.47 -7.93 9.77
C GLY A 119 -6.07 -8.81 8.58
N LEU A 120 -6.75 -9.95 8.36
CA LEU A 120 -6.52 -10.80 7.19
C LEU A 120 -6.92 -10.11 5.88
N CYS A 121 -7.94 -9.26 5.91
CA CYS A 121 -8.34 -8.47 4.74
C CYS A 121 -7.25 -7.50 4.32
N THR A 122 -6.58 -6.86 5.29
CA THR A 122 -5.44 -5.98 5.01
C THR A 122 -4.26 -6.76 4.43
N SER A 123 -3.92 -7.90 5.03
CA SER A 123 -2.83 -8.76 4.55
C SER A 123 -3.10 -9.28 3.13
N ALA A 124 -4.34 -9.71 2.85
CA ALA A 124 -4.75 -10.15 1.51
C ALA A 124 -4.70 -8.98 0.51
N GLY A 125 -5.21 -7.80 0.91
CA GLY A 125 -5.16 -6.60 0.07
C GLY A 125 -3.74 -6.17 -0.26
N MET A 126 -2.81 -6.26 0.69
CA MET A 126 -1.39 -6.00 0.47
C MET A 126 -0.80 -7.00 -0.53
N LEU A 127 -0.97 -8.30 -0.28
CA LEU A 127 -0.40 -9.33 -1.13
C LEU A 127 -0.91 -9.22 -2.57
N PHE A 128 -2.22 -9.33 -2.75
CA PHE A 128 -2.82 -9.32 -4.09
C PHE A 128 -2.69 -7.95 -4.77
N GLY A 129 -2.89 -6.86 -4.03
CA GLY A 129 -2.80 -5.51 -4.58
C GLY A 129 -1.40 -5.18 -5.10
N HIS A 130 -0.35 -5.52 -4.35
CA HIS A 130 1.03 -5.28 -4.79
C HIS A 130 1.40 -6.13 -6.00
N TYR A 131 1.09 -7.43 -6.00
CA TYR A 131 1.43 -8.28 -7.15
C TYR A 131 0.66 -7.87 -8.40
N ILE A 132 -0.63 -7.54 -8.29
CA ILE A 132 -1.41 -7.00 -9.42
C ILE A 132 -0.76 -5.71 -9.93
N ALA A 133 -0.44 -4.77 -9.04
CA ALA A 133 0.15 -3.49 -9.43
C ALA A 133 1.53 -3.67 -10.10
N TRP A 134 2.39 -4.55 -9.59
CA TRP A 134 3.73 -4.77 -10.15
C TRP A 134 3.71 -5.48 -11.48
N ILE A 135 2.92 -6.54 -11.62
CA ILE A 135 2.76 -7.25 -12.89
C ILE A 135 2.16 -6.28 -13.92
N SER A 136 1.14 -5.54 -13.54
CA SER A 136 0.50 -4.55 -14.40
C SER A 136 1.48 -3.46 -14.84
N ALA A 137 2.25 -2.90 -13.91
CA ALA A 137 3.23 -1.87 -14.19
C ALA A 137 4.34 -2.38 -15.13
N GLY A 138 4.82 -3.61 -14.95
CA GLY A 138 5.80 -4.22 -15.83
C GLY A 138 5.30 -4.35 -17.27
N ILE A 139 4.09 -4.88 -17.46
CA ILE A 139 3.50 -5.05 -18.79
C ILE A 139 3.16 -3.68 -19.42
N MET A 140 2.59 -2.76 -18.63
CA MET A 140 2.29 -1.40 -19.12
C MET A 140 3.56 -0.65 -19.51
N GLY A 141 4.62 -0.76 -18.70
CA GLY A 141 5.92 -0.16 -19.00
C GLY A 141 6.51 -0.71 -20.30
N ALA A 142 6.57 -2.03 -20.45
CA ALA A 142 7.07 -2.67 -21.66
C ALA A 142 6.24 -2.33 -22.90
N GLY A 143 4.90 -2.41 -22.81
CA GLY A 143 4.03 -2.04 -23.91
C GLY A 143 4.13 -0.56 -24.31
N THR A 144 4.26 0.34 -23.34
CA THR A 144 4.50 1.76 -23.64
C THR A 144 5.86 1.98 -24.28
N ALA A 145 6.92 1.31 -23.80
CA ALA A 145 8.26 1.38 -24.38
C ALA A 145 8.27 1.06 -25.88
N VAL A 146 7.51 0.03 -26.26
CA VAL A 146 7.32 -0.36 -27.67
C VAL A 146 6.61 0.74 -28.47
N ILE A 147 5.51 1.28 -27.93
CA ILE A 147 4.70 2.29 -28.63
C ILE A 147 5.48 3.59 -28.84
N VAL A 148 6.22 4.07 -27.81
CA VAL A 148 6.96 5.33 -27.86
C VAL A 148 8.41 5.17 -28.30
N GLN A 149 8.87 3.92 -28.53
CA GLN A 149 10.24 3.59 -28.95
C GLN A 149 11.31 4.15 -28.00
N LYS A 150 11.11 4.00 -26.70
CA LYS A 150 12.04 4.41 -25.63
C LYS A 150 12.36 3.25 -24.73
N SER A 151 13.48 3.33 -24.01
CA SER A 151 13.77 2.37 -22.93
C SER A 151 12.76 2.51 -21.79
N ILE A 152 12.43 1.39 -21.14
CA ILE A 152 11.54 1.40 -19.93
C ILE A 152 12.09 2.35 -18.85
N SER A 153 13.41 2.45 -18.70
CA SER A 153 14.08 3.32 -17.72
C SER A 153 13.94 4.81 -18.01
N GLU A 154 13.54 5.18 -19.23
CA GLU A 154 13.36 6.58 -19.66
C GLU A 154 11.90 7.02 -19.64
N LEU A 155 10.98 6.11 -19.31
CA LEU A 155 9.55 6.40 -19.29
C LEU A 155 9.15 7.13 -18.01
N ASP A 156 8.32 8.17 -18.18
CA ASP A 156 7.61 8.80 -17.07
C ASP A 156 6.36 7.97 -16.70
N PRO A 157 6.03 7.79 -15.42
CA PRO A 157 4.82 7.08 -15.01
C PRO A 157 3.52 7.65 -15.59
N GLY A 158 3.47 8.96 -15.86
CA GLY A 158 2.35 9.61 -16.52
C GLY A 158 2.19 9.17 -17.97
N ASP A 159 3.30 9.07 -18.70
CA ASP A 159 3.31 8.56 -20.08
C ASP A 159 2.82 7.11 -20.14
N VAL A 160 3.35 6.25 -19.25
CA VAL A 160 2.91 4.85 -19.15
C VAL A 160 1.41 4.75 -18.90
N ALA A 161 0.90 5.50 -17.95
CA ALA A 161 -0.52 5.48 -17.62
C ALA A 161 -1.39 6.03 -18.76
N TYR A 162 -0.94 7.08 -19.44
CA TYR A 162 -1.66 7.67 -20.58
C TYR A 162 -1.71 6.72 -21.78
N HIS A 163 -0.60 6.09 -22.15
CA HIS A 163 -0.56 5.14 -23.27
C HIS A 163 -1.32 3.85 -22.97
N ALA A 164 -1.41 3.44 -21.69
CA ALA A 164 -2.17 2.27 -21.29
C ALA A 164 -3.69 2.53 -21.18
N LEU A 165 -4.11 3.72 -20.72
CA LEU A 165 -5.48 3.94 -20.24
C LEU A 165 -6.09 5.27 -20.74
N GLY A 166 -5.42 5.97 -21.63
CA GLY A 166 -5.86 7.27 -22.13
C GLY A 166 -5.98 8.32 -21.00
N LEU A 167 -6.97 9.18 -21.07
CA LEU A 167 -7.23 10.21 -20.03
C LEU A 167 -7.53 9.60 -18.67
N SER A 168 -8.13 8.40 -18.61
CA SER A 168 -8.31 7.67 -17.33
C SER A 168 -6.97 7.32 -16.67
N GLY A 169 -5.91 7.14 -17.48
CA GLY A 169 -4.55 6.93 -16.99
C GLY A 169 -3.99 8.13 -16.23
N LEU A 170 -4.26 9.35 -16.66
CA LEU A 170 -3.86 10.53 -15.92
C LEU A 170 -4.63 10.65 -14.58
N VAL A 171 -5.90 10.27 -14.59
CA VAL A 171 -6.71 10.23 -13.36
C VAL A 171 -6.17 9.18 -12.39
N ILE A 172 -5.75 7.99 -12.88
CA ILE A 172 -5.24 6.92 -12.01
C ILE A 172 -3.93 7.32 -11.32
N VAL A 173 -3.02 8.02 -11.99
CA VAL A 173 -1.77 8.51 -11.39
C VAL A 173 -2.08 9.42 -10.20
N ILE A 174 -3.02 10.36 -10.37
CA ILE A 174 -3.43 11.29 -9.31
C ILE A 174 -4.11 10.52 -8.17
N VAL A 175 -5.08 9.66 -8.47
CA VAL A 175 -5.90 8.96 -7.46
C VAL A 175 -5.08 7.91 -6.70
N ALA A 176 -4.22 7.15 -7.36
CA ALA A 176 -3.35 6.15 -6.73
C ALA A 176 -2.34 6.83 -5.78
N GLY A 177 -1.69 7.90 -6.23
CA GLY A 177 -0.81 8.71 -5.39
C GLY A 177 -1.55 9.31 -4.19
N TRP A 178 -2.75 9.84 -4.43
CA TRP A 178 -3.58 10.46 -3.40
C TRP A 178 -4.04 9.46 -2.32
N THR A 179 -4.54 8.28 -2.70
CA THR A 179 -4.97 7.25 -1.72
C THR A 179 -3.83 6.81 -0.82
N THR A 180 -2.63 6.65 -1.37
CA THR A 180 -1.41 6.31 -0.62
C THR A 180 -0.97 7.46 0.30
N ALA A 181 -0.93 8.69 -0.24
CA ALA A 181 -0.50 9.87 0.50
C ALA A 181 -1.40 10.17 1.71
N ASN A 182 -2.74 10.06 1.55
CA ASN A 182 -3.70 10.28 2.63
C ASN A 182 -3.47 9.35 3.81
N ALA A 183 -3.32 8.05 3.55
CA ALA A 183 -3.11 7.06 4.60
C ALA A 183 -1.78 7.30 5.34
N ASN A 184 -0.71 7.60 4.60
CA ASN A 184 0.60 7.87 5.17
C ASN A 184 0.62 9.17 5.99
N LEU A 185 0.00 10.23 5.48
CA LEU A 185 -0.06 11.51 6.19
C LEU A 185 -0.91 11.43 7.47
N TYR A 186 -2.02 10.67 7.43
CA TYR A 186 -2.81 10.38 8.62
C TYR A 186 -1.97 9.69 9.71
N ARG A 187 -1.17 8.69 9.33
CA ARG A 187 -0.27 7.96 10.25
C ARG A 187 0.87 8.85 10.77
N ALA A 188 1.47 9.64 9.90
CA ALA A 188 2.51 10.61 10.27
C ALA A 188 1.99 11.65 11.26
N GLY A 189 0.77 12.13 11.07
CA GLY A 189 0.10 13.03 12.00
C GLY A 189 -0.12 12.40 13.38
N LEU A 190 -0.51 11.12 13.44
CA LEU A 190 -0.64 10.39 14.71
C LEU A 190 0.71 10.19 15.41
N ALA A 191 1.76 9.83 14.65
CA ALA A 191 3.10 9.66 15.20
C ALA A 191 3.66 10.97 15.76
N ALA A 192 3.50 12.07 15.02
CA ALA A 192 3.90 13.40 15.49
C ALA A 192 3.12 13.87 16.73
N GLN A 193 1.81 13.56 16.80
CA GLN A 193 1.01 13.85 17.99
C GLN A 193 1.49 13.07 19.23
N ALA A 194 1.98 11.84 19.05
CA ALA A 194 2.55 11.09 20.16
C ALA A 194 3.82 11.74 20.74
N ILE A 195 4.56 12.49 19.92
CA ILE A 195 5.73 13.27 20.34
C ILE A 195 5.29 14.62 20.93
N PHE A 196 4.41 15.34 20.23
CA PHE A 196 3.92 16.67 20.59
C PHE A 196 2.54 16.59 21.23
N LYS A 197 2.48 16.02 22.42
CA LYS A 197 1.24 15.69 23.15
C LYS A 197 0.31 16.88 23.41
N GLU A 198 0.84 18.09 23.50
CA GLU A 198 0.09 19.32 23.78
C GLU A 198 -0.68 19.85 22.56
N HIS A 199 -0.39 19.35 21.36
CA HIS A 199 -1.02 19.80 20.13
C HIS A 199 -2.16 18.90 19.72
N SER A 200 -3.22 19.49 19.15
CA SER A 200 -4.32 18.68 18.59
C SER A 200 -3.85 17.91 17.36
N ARG A 201 -4.46 16.73 17.12
CA ARG A 201 -4.18 15.90 15.96
C ARG A 201 -4.25 16.68 14.64
N THR A 202 -5.24 17.55 14.52
CA THR A 202 -5.46 18.38 13.31
C THR A 202 -4.28 19.31 13.06
N LYS A 203 -3.80 20.02 14.11
CA LYS A 203 -2.64 20.92 14.00
C LYS A 203 -1.37 20.14 13.64
N THR A 204 -1.12 19.00 14.28
CA THR A 204 0.06 18.17 14.02
C THR A 204 0.03 17.61 12.61
N THR A 205 -1.13 17.11 12.15
CA THR A 205 -1.28 16.59 10.77
C THR A 205 -1.08 17.69 9.74
N LEU A 206 -1.60 18.90 10.01
CA LEU A 206 -1.39 20.06 9.13
C LEU A 206 0.11 20.41 9.03
N THR A 207 0.79 20.53 10.15
CA THR A 207 2.22 20.89 10.16
C THR A 207 3.07 19.86 9.42
N VAL A 208 2.90 18.56 9.74
CA VAL A 208 3.62 17.47 9.05
C VAL A 208 3.27 17.47 7.57
N GLY A 209 2.00 17.67 7.23
CA GLY A 209 1.53 17.71 5.85
C GLY A 209 2.16 18.84 5.06
N LEU A 210 2.19 20.05 5.59
CA LEU A 210 2.80 21.20 4.91
C LEU A 210 4.31 21.01 4.71
N VAL A 211 5.02 20.44 5.68
CA VAL A 211 6.44 20.09 5.54
C VAL A 211 6.61 19.03 4.42
N THR A 212 5.77 18.00 4.41
CA THR A 212 5.80 16.96 3.38
C THR A 212 5.55 17.54 1.99
N VAL A 213 4.57 18.43 1.83
CA VAL A 213 4.27 19.10 0.55
C VAL A 213 5.44 19.98 0.12
N ALA A 214 6.05 20.72 1.03
CA ALA A 214 7.22 21.52 0.73
C ALA A 214 8.39 20.65 0.22
N VAL A 215 8.67 19.52 0.89
CA VAL A 215 9.70 18.55 0.46
C VAL A 215 9.35 17.93 -0.89
N ALA A 216 8.09 17.61 -1.16
CA ALA A 216 7.64 17.03 -2.43
C ALA A 216 7.81 17.98 -3.63
N CYS A 217 8.00 19.29 -3.40
CA CYS A 217 8.31 20.24 -4.47
C CYS A 217 9.75 20.13 -5.01
N PHE A 218 10.61 19.31 -4.37
CA PHE A 218 11.98 19.13 -4.80
C PHE A 218 12.14 17.79 -5.55
N PRO A 219 12.33 17.81 -6.89
CA PRO A 219 12.36 16.57 -7.70
C PRO A 219 13.41 15.55 -7.28
N PHE A 220 14.56 15.99 -6.74
CA PHE A 220 15.63 15.08 -6.30
C PHE A 220 15.18 14.10 -5.21
N VAL A 221 14.10 14.42 -4.46
CA VAL A 221 13.60 13.56 -3.38
C VAL A 221 13.07 12.25 -3.94
N PHE A 222 12.31 12.29 -5.03
CA PHE A 222 11.77 11.06 -5.61
C PHE A 222 12.81 10.26 -6.40
N THR A 223 13.85 10.89 -6.97
CA THR A 223 14.93 10.17 -7.64
C THR A 223 15.78 9.34 -6.66
N LYS A 224 15.77 9.70 -5.37
CA LYS A 224 16.46 8.97 -4.30
C LYS A 224 15.50 8.15 -3.43
N LEU A 225 14.23 8.06 -3.82
CA LEU A 225 13.19 7.42 -3.01
C LEU A 225 13.49 5.93 -2.75
N LEU A 226 13.90 5.17 -3.76
CA LEU A 226 14.14 3.74 -3.60
C LEU A 226 15.30 3.43 -2.64
N PRO A 227 16.49 4.03 -2.78
CA PRO A 227 17.53 3.89 -1.76
C PRO A 227 17.09 4.33 -0.36
N LEU A 228 16.40 5.47 -0.26
CA LEU A 228 15.89 5.97 1.01
C LEU A 228 14.95 4.97 1.70
N LEU A 229 13.97 4.44 0.97
CA LEU A 229 13.02 3.45 1.49
C LEU A 229 13.74 2.16 1.90
N THR A 230 14.71 1.71 1.10
CA THR A 230 15.46 0.48 1.36
C THR A 230 16.23 0.57 2.67
N TYR A 231 16.99 1.65 2.89
CA TYR A 231 17.68 1.89 4.16
C TYR A 231 16.71 2.13 5.32
N ALA A 232 15.63 2.88 5.12
CA ALA A 232 14.60 3.09 6.13
C ALA A 232 13.94 1.76 6.55
N GLY A 233 13.71 0.85 5.59
CA GLY A 233 13.22 -0.49 5.88
C GLY A 233 14.15 -1.26 6.81
N LEU A 234 15.45 -1.29 6.52
CA LEU A 234 16.43 -1.97 7.36
C LEU A 234 16.49 -1.36 8.78
N LEU A 235 16.32 -0.04 8.93
CA LEU A 235 16.23 0.63 10.23
C LEU A 235 15.05 0.17 11.08
N VAL A 236 13.93 -0.20 10.45
CA VAL A 236 12.67 -0.57 11.12
C VAL A 236 12.56 -2.06 11.39
N VAL A 237 13.26 -2.91 10.64
CA VAL A 237 13.24 -4.38 10.83
C VAL A 237 13.43 -4.82 12.28
N PRO A 238 14.41 -4.31 13.05
CA PRO A 238 14.57 -4.71 14.44
C PRO A 238 13.39 -4.32 15.34
N VAL A 239 12.67 -3.24 15.02
CA VAL A 239 11.48 -2.85 15.78
C VAL A 239 10.39 -3.91 15.66
N GLY A 240 10.12 -4.37 14.43
CA GLY A 240 9.19 -5.48 14.18
C GLY A 240 9.60 -6.77 14.88
N ALA A 241 10.89 -7.07 14.88
CA ALA A 241 11.47 -8.23 15.56
C ALA A 241 11.23 -8.21 17.07
N ILE A 242 11.43 -7.05 17.72
CA ILE A 242 11.21 -6.84 19.16
C ILE A 242 9.72 -7.03 19.50
N VAL A 243 8.83 -6.39 18.76
CA VAL A 243 7.38 -6.51 18.97
C VAL A 243 6.92 -7.96 18.76
N PHE A 244 7.42 -8.64 17.74
CA PHE A 244 7.11 -10.05 17.50
C PHE A 244 7.60 -10.94 18.64
N ALA A 245 8.81 -10.74 19.13
CA ALA A 245 9.36 -11.48 20.24
C ALA A 245 8.51 -11.31 21.50
N GLU A 246 8.15 -10.07 21.83
CA GLU A 246 7.36 -9.76 23.03
C GLU A 246 5.93 -10.30 22.95
N HIS A 247 5.30 -10.19 21.78
CA HIS A 247 3.91 -10.60 21.62
C HIS A 247 3.74 -12.12 21.45
N PHE A 248 4.59 -12.77 20.65
CA PHE A 248 4.40 -14.16 20.26
C PHE A 248 5.38 -15.13 20.95
N ILE A 249 6.63 -14.74 21.17
CA ILE A 249 7.65 -15.63 21.73
C ILE A 249 7.58 -15.63 23.25
N PHE A 250 7.56 -14.47 23.91
CA PHE A 250 7.59 -14.36 25.38
C PHE A 250 6.56 -15.23 26.07
N PRO A 251 5.28 -15.28 25.68
CA PRO A 251 4.32 -16.17 26.35
C PRO A 251 4.66 -17.64 26.20
N ARG A 252 5.26 -18.03 25.06
CA ARG A 252 5.61 -19.44 24.80
C ARG A 252 6.81 -19.92 25.62
N ILE A 253 7.70 -18.98 26.00
CA ILE A 253 8.89 -19.27 26.84
C ILE A 253 8.68 -18.86 28.30
N GLY A 254 7.44 -18.51 28.68
CA GLY A 254 7.09 -18.18 30.06
C GLY A 254 7.48 -16.79 30.53
N PHE A 255 7.85 -15.87 29.59
CA PHE A 255 8.12 -14.47 29.91
C PHE A 255 6.83 -13.63 29.90
N THR A 256 6.87 -12.53 30.61
CA THR A 256 5.73 -11.60 30.70
C THR A 256 5.74 -10.62 29.52
N ARG A 257 4.61 -10.56 28.80
CA ARG A 257 4.38 -9.51 27.78
C ARG A 257 4.31 -8.14 28.45
N TYR A 258 4.75 -7.12 27.74
CA TYR A 258 4.62 -5.70 28.18
C TYR A 258 5.20 -5.43 29.57
N TRP A 259 6.17 -6.24 30.00
CA TRP A 259 6.81 -6.17 31.30
C TRP A 259 7.37 -4.77 31.64
N VAL A 260 7.77 -4.00 30.62
CA VAL A 260 8.25 -2.62 30.77
C VAL A 260 7.14 -1.71 31.30
N ALA A 261 5.91 -1.88 30.84
CA ALA A 261 4.74 -1.13 31.30
C ALA A 261 4.41 -1.52 32.75
N TYR A 262 4.49 -2.79 33.11
CA TYR A 262 4.26 -3.24 34.49
C TYR A 262 5.31 -2.71 35.48
N ARG A 263 6.53 -2.52 35.01
CA ARG A 263 7.58 -1.84 35.79
C ARG A 263 7.54 -0.32 35.73
N GLN A 264 6.56 0.26 35.07
CA GLN A 264 6.38 1.71 34.89
C GLN A 264 7.64 2.41 34.34
N LEU A 265 8.41 1.73 33.49
CA LEU A 265 9.60 2.29 32.88
C LEU A 265 9.22 3.14 31.67
N SER A 266 9.82 4.30 31.53
CA SER A 266 9.58 5.23 30.41
C SER A 266 10.10 4.68 29.08
N HIS A 267 11.08 3.80 29.10
CA HIS A 267 11.66 3.18 27.91
C HIS A 267 12.27 1.81 28.23
N SER A 268 12.34 0.95 27.24
CA SER A 268 12.97 -0.37 27.34
C SER A 268 14.43 -0.31 26.91
N ARG A 269 15.36 -0.28 27.88
CA ARG A 269 16.79 -0.36 27.56
C ARG A 269 17.14 -1.61 26.72
N PRO A 270 16.63 -2.83 27.03
CA PRO A 270 16.87 -4.00 26.20
C PRO A 270 16.39 -3.83 24.75
N ALA A 271 15.24 -3.18 24.54
CA ALA A 271 14.71 -2.95 23.19
C ALA A 271 15.60 -1.99 22.39
N VAL A 272 16.01 -0.85 23.00
CA VAL A 272 16.89 0.13 22.35
C VAL A 272 18.25 -0.50 22.01
N MET A 273 18.83 -1.26 22.94
CA MET A 273 20.12 -1.94 22.71
C MET A 273 19.99 -3.03 21.63
N ALA A 274 18.93 -3.84 21.66
CA ALA A 274 18.69 -4.87 20.65
C ALA A 274 18.44 -4.26 19.27
N TRP A 275 17.74 -3.14 19.20
CA TRP A 275 17.58 -2.36 17.98
C TRP A 275 18.93 -1.87 17.44
N GLY A 276 19.75 -1.21 18.26
CA GLY A 276 21.05 -0.72 17.87
C GLY A 276 22.01 -1.83 17.42
N LEU A 277 22.08 -2.94 18.19
CA LEU A 277 22.91 -4.11 17.83
C LEU A 277 22.39 -4.79 16.55
N GLY A 278 21.08 -4.85 16.35
CA GLY A 278 20.48 -5.35 15.12
C GLY A 278 20.88 -4.51 13.91
N LEU A 279 20.91 -3.19 14.05
CA LEU A 279 21.39 -2.30 12.98
C LEU A 279 22.88 -2.50 12.68
N VAL A 280 23.71 -2.53 13.71
CA VAL A 280 25.15 -2.77 13.54
C VAL A 280 25.38 -4.12 12.82
N PHE A 281 24.64 -5.15 13.20
CA PHE A 281 24.70 -6.46 12.55
C PHE A 281 24.25 -6.39 11.08
N GLY A 282 23.07 -5.83 10.79
CA GLY A 282 22.54 -5.74 9.43
C GLY A 282 23.41 -4.89 8.49
N PHE A 283 23.81 -3.69 8.93
CA PHE A 283 24.71 -2.85 8.16
C PHE A 283 26.13 -3.42 8.07
N GLY A 284 26.57 -4.15 9.08
CA GLY A 284 27.85 -4.88 9.07
C GLY A 284 27.85 -5.98 7.99
N LEU A 285 26.81 -6.78 7.89
CA LEU A 285 26.66 -7.77 6.81
C LEU A 285 26.67 -7.11 5.43
N ASN A 286 26.01 -5.95 5.30
CA ASN A 286 26.04 -5.17 4.06
C ASN A 286 27.45 -4.68 3.72
N ALA A 287 28.16 -4.11 4.67
CA ALA A 287 29.51 -3.58 4.48
C ALA A 287 30.54 -4.65 4.15
N LEU A 288 30.31 -5.89 4.61
CA LEU A 288 31.17 -7.05 4.33
C LEU A 288 30.74 -7.82 3.06
N ASP A 289 29.70 -7.36 2.38
CA ASP A 289 29.13 -7.99 1.16
C ASP A 289 28.84 -9.50 1.33
N VAL A 290 28.39 -9.89 2.53
CA VAL A 290 28.13 -11.31 2.87
C VAL A 290 26.87 -11.81 2.19
N LEU A 291 25.89 -10.92 2.00
CA LEU A 291 24.57 -11.23 1.48
C LEU A 291 24.03 -10.04 0.70
N SER A 292 23.32 -10.31 -0.40
CA SER A 292 22.62 -9.25 -1.14
C SER A 292 21.74 -8.43 -0.20
N PHE A 293 21.78 -7.12 -0.40
CA PHE A 293 21.07 -6.13 0.44
C PHE A 293 19.61 -6.51 0.68
N TYR A 294 18.95 -7.06 -0.33
CA TYR A 294 17.53 -7.41 -0.28
C TYR A 294 17.18 -8.56 0.68
N TYR A 295 18.18 -9.31 1.15
CA TYR A 295 17.98 -10.39 2.13
C TYR A 295 18.44 -10.05 3.53
N LEU A 296 19.09 -8.90 3.75
CA LEU A 296 19.66 -8.51 5.04
C LEU A 296 18.61 -8.41 6.15
N PHE A 297 17.37 -8.13 5.81
CA PHE A 297 16.31 -8.05 6.80
C PHE A 297 16.05 -9.37 7.51
N ILE A 298 16.28 -10.52 6.85
CA ILE A 298 16.04 -11.85 7.42
C ILE A 298 17.00 -12.11 8.60
N PRO A 299 18.34 -12.15 8.40
CA PRO A 299 19.26 -12.39 9.51
C PRO A 299 19.20 -11.28 10.57
N THR A 300 18.99 -10.03 10.19
CA THR A 300 18.83 -8.91 11.12
C THR A 300 17.62 -9.11 12.03
N TRP A 301 16.51 -9.58 11.49
CA TRP A 301 15.29 -9.84 12.27
C TRP A 301 15.49 -10.96 13.30
N PHE A 302 16.05 -12.10 12.91
CA PHE A 302 16.33 -13.20 13.81
C PHE A 302 17.38 -12.85 14.87
N PHE A 303 18.44 -12.16 14.47
CA PHE A 303 19.48 -11.69 15.38
C PHE A 303 18.88 -10.76 16.45
N THR A 304 18.05 -9.83 16.04
CA THR A 304 17.39 -8.89 16.97
C THR A 304 16.45 -9.62 17.93
N ILE A 305 15.67 -10.60 17.47
CA ILE A 305 14.85 -11.44 18.36
C ILE A 305 15.71 -12.10 19.43
N PHE A 306 16.82 -12.73 19.02
CA PHE A 306 17.73 -13.40 19.93
C PHE A 306 18.30 -12.44 20.97
N VAL A 307 18.88 -11.33 20.53
CA VAL A 307 19.48 -10.32 21.42
C VAL A 307 18.43 -9.74 22.36
N TYR A 308 17.25 -9.36 21.83
CA TYR A 308 16.18 -8.80 22.65
C TYR A 308 15.71 -9.79 23.72
N THR A 309 15.43 -11.01 23.34
CA THR A 309 14.95 -12.05 24.27
C THR A 309 15.97 -12.30 25.39
N PHE A 310 17.26 -12.40 25.02
CA PHE A 310 18.34 -12.59 25.99
C PHE A 310 18.48 -11.42 26.96
N MET A 311 18.45 -10.20 26.46
CA MET A 311 18.58 -9.00 27.29
C MET A 311 17.33 -8.76 28.14
N ALA A 312 16.13 -8.93 27.59
CA ALA A 312 14.87 -8.75 28.31
C ALA A 312 14.77 -9.72 29.51
N LYS A 313 15.23 -10.97 29.34
CA LYS A 313 15.32 -11.96 30.45
C LYS A 313 16.05 -11.39 31.65
N ARG A 314 17.18 -10.71 31.44
CA ARG A 314 18.03 -10.16 32.51
C ARG A 314 17.48 -8.86 33.12
N HIS A 315 16.48 -8.25 32.48
CA HIS A 315 15.95 -6.95 32.90
C HIS A 315 14.54 -7.02 33.49
N GLY A 316 13.97 -8.23 33.65
CA GLY A 316 12.69 -8.41 34.33
C GLY A 316 11.59 -9.06 33.49
N ALA A 317 11.82 -9.39 32.21
CA ALA A 317 10.80 -10.06 31.40
C ALA A 317 10.44 -11.47 31.90
N ALA A 318 11.35 -12.14 32.65
CA ALA A 318 11.10 -13.43 33.26
C ALA A 318 10.35 -13.34 34.59
N GLU A 319 10.23 -12.15 35.16
CA GLU A 319 9.49 -11.93 36.42
C GLU A 319 7.97 -11.98 36.14
N LYS A 320 7.20 -12.28 37.18
CA LYS A 320 5.74 -12.28 37.16
C LYS A 320 5.21 -11.03 37.86
N TYR A 321 4.20 -10.44 37.28
CA TYR A 321 3.57 -9.19 37.73
C TYR A 321 2.05 -9.42 37.95
N PRO A 322 1.65 -10.28 38.91
CA PRO A 322 0.26 -10.71 39.02
C PRO A 322 -0.72 -9.58 39.31
N GLU A 323 -0.33 -8.62 40.14
CA GLU A 323 -1.19 -7.46 40.47
C GLU A 323 -1.41 -6.54 39.27
N GLU A 324 -0.35 -6.23 38.53
CA GLU A 324 -0.41 -5.38 37.36
C GLU A 324 -1.13 -6.08 36.19
N GLN A 325 -0.92 -7.40 36.07
CA GLN A 325 -1.67 -8.21 35.08
C GLN A 325 -3.16 -8.21 35.38
N ALA A 326 -3.55 -8.42 36.64
CA ALA A 326 -4.96 -8.39 37.05
C ALA A 326 -5.60 -7.00 36.81
N LYS A 327 -4.88 -5.91 37.05
CA LYS A 327 -5.35 -4.56 36.71
C LYS A 327 -5.54 -4.36 35.22
N MET A 328 -4.62 -4.86 34.41
CA MET A 328 -4.71 -4.78 32.95
C MET A 328 -5.87 -5.62 32.39
N GLU A 329 -6.06 -6.83 32.94
CA GLU A 329 -7.18 -7.70 32.57
C GLU A 329 -8.51 -7.05 32.92
N ALA A 330 -8.67 -6.53 34.12
CA ALA A 330 -9.88 -5.78 34.53
C ALA A 330 -10.14 -4.54 33.64
N PHE A 331 -9.08 -3.82 33.25
CA PHE A 331 -9.21 -2.70 32.30
C PHE A 331 -9.65 -3.20 30.92
N ASN A 332 -9.07 -4.27 30.39
CA ASN A 332 -9.45 -4.85 29.10
C ASN A 332 -10.90 -5.33 29.11
N GLU A 333 -11.36 -5.96 30.18
CA GLU A 333 -12.77 -6.36 30.36
C GLU A 333 -13.71 -5.16 30.33
N GLN A 334 -13.35 -4.05 31.00
CA GLN A 334 -14.13 -2.82 30.95
C GLN A 334 -14.19 -2.22 29.51
N VAL A 335 -13.06 -2.27 28.79
CA VAL A 335 -13.00 -1.83 27.40
C VAL A 335 -13.88 -2.70 26.51
N GLU A 336 -13.83 -4.03 26.67
CA GLU A 336 -14.66 -4.97 25.92
C GLU A 336 -16.16 -4.77 26.23
N GLN A 337 -16.53 -4.59 27.50
CA GLN A 337 -17.91 -4.29 27.91
C GLN A 337 -18.39 -2.95 27.31
N HIS A 338 -17.56 -1.92 27.34
CA HIS A 338 -17.88 -0.62 26.76
C HIS A 338 -18.06 -0.72 25.24
N GLN A 339 -17.19 -1.45 24.56
CA GLN A 339 -17.29 -1.69 23.11
C GLN A 339 -18.55 -2.49 22.77
N ALA A 340 -18.87 -3.51 23.54
CA ALA A 340 -20.10 -4.30 23.36
C ALA A 340 -21.36 -3.44 23.59
N ALA A 341 -21.35 -2.60 24.62
CA ALA A 341 -22.45 -1.67 24.89
C ALA A 341 -22.62 -0.64 23.77
N GLN A 342 -21.54 -0.08 23.26
CA GLN A 342 -21.58 0.84 22.12
C GLN A 342 -22.06 0.13 20.84
N ALA A 343 -21.61 -1.08 20.58
CA ALA A 343 -22.06 -1.87 19.43
C ALA A 343 -23.56 -2.20 19.49
N ALA A 344 -24.10 -2.36 20.70
CA ALA A 344 -25.55 -2.56 20.92
C ALA A 344 -26.37 -1.27 20.74
N LEU A 345 -25.75 -0.11 20.97
CA LEU A 345 -26.39 1.21 20.77
C LEU A 345 -26.27 1.72 19.33
N GLU A 346 -25.33 1.16 18.54
CA GLU A 346 -25.27 1.50 17.12
C GLU A 346 -26.58 1.05 16.45
N PRO A 347 -27.32 1.97 15.79
CA PRO A 347 -28.51 1.58 15.06
C PRO A 347 -28.14 0.46 14.08
N GLU A 348 -28.95 -0.58 14.06
CA GLU A 348 -28.85 -1.64 13.05
C GLU A 348 -28.55 -0.96 11.71
N HIS A 349 -27.54 -1.43 11.00
CA HIS A 349 -27.01 -0.78 9.79
C HIS A 349 -28.18 -0.32 8.91
N VAL A 350 -28.60 0.92 9.06
CA VAL A 350 -29.64 1.53 8.24
C VAL A 350 -29.07 1.56 6.83
N GLN A 351 -29.42 0.52 6.08
CA GLN A 351 -29.14 0.52 4.65
C GLN A 351 -30.13 1.48 4.00
N ASP A 352 -29.62 2.52 3.36
CA ASP A 352 -30.48 3.27 2.44
C ASP A 352 -30.90 2.32 1.30
N VAL A 353 -32.09 1.75 1.44
CA VAL A 353 -32.72 0.86 0.47
C VAL A 353 -33.52 1.62 -0.58
N SER A 354 -33.43 2.96 -0.62
CA SER A 354 -34.16 3.78 -1.59
C SER A 354 -33.84 3.33 -3.02
N ALA A 355 -34.84 3.39 -3.89
CA ALA A 355 -34.69 3.01 -5.30
C ALA A 355 -33.55 3.79 -5.97
N LEU A 356 -33.40 5.08 -5.65
CA LEU A 356 -32.34 5.92 -6.23
C LEU A 356 -30.94 5.45 -5.82
N THR A 357 -30.70 5.09 -4.55
CA THR A 357 -29.40 4.57 -4.12
C THR A 357 -29.07 3.24 -4.78
N LYS A 358 -30.05 2.37 -4.98
CA LYS A 358 -29.88 1.11 -5.74
C LYS A 358 -29.50 1.40 -7.18
N VAL A 359 -30.19 2.33 -7.85
CA VAL A 359 -29.89 2.74 -9.23
C VAL A 359 -28.48 3.30 -9.34
N LEU A 360 -28.08 4.21 -8.44
CA LEU A 360 -26.73 4.77 -8.44
C LEU A 360 -25.65 3.70 -8.29
N ARG A 361 -25.85 2.70 -7.43
CA ARG A 361 -24.93 1.57 -7.27
C ARG A 361 -24.86 0.71 -8.52
N VAL A 362 -26.02 0.41 -9.13
CA VAL A 362 -26.05 -0.36 -10.38
C VAL A 362 -25.28 0.38 -11.47
N ILE A 363 -25.48 1.68 -11.64
CA ILE A 363 -24.75 2.50 -12.62
C ILE A 363 -23.25 2.48 -12.33
N SER A 364 -22.83 2.63 -11.06
CA SER A 364 -21.42 2.58 -10.67
C SER A 364 -20.78 1.23 -11.04
N ILE A 365 -21.43 0.12 -10.68
CA ILE A 365 -20.93 -1.23 -10.97
C ILE A 365 -20.90 -1.46 -12.49
N SER A 366 -21.96 -1.08 -13.21
CA SER A 366 -22.03 -1.22 -14.66
C SER A 366 -20.92 -0.46 -15.36
N SER A 367 -20.55 0.75 -14.89
CA SER A 367 -19.43 1.51 -15.45
C SER A 367 -18.10 0.75 -15.32
N LEU A 368 -17.84 0.10 -14.17
CA LEU A 368 -16.65 -0.71 -13.97
C LEU A 368 -16.66 -1.96 -14.87
N VAL A 369 -17.80 -2.63 -14.96
CA VAL A 369 -17.97 -3.84 -15.79
C VAL A 369 -17.77 -3.51 -17.27
N ILE A 370 -18.34 -2.42 -17.76
CA ILE A 370 -18.16 -1.97 -19.14
C ILE A 370 -16.68 -1.68 -19.42
N THR A 371 -16.01 -0.95 -18.54
CA THR A 371 -14.57 -0.66 -18.68
C THR A 371 -13.75 -1.95 -18.78
N PHE A 372 -14.02 -2.92 -17.91
CA PHE A 372 -13.31 -4.19 -17.92
C PHE A 372 -13.61 -5.03 -19.18
N ILE A 373 -14.87 -5.07 -19.62
CA ILE A 373 -15.26 -5.76 -20.85
C ILE A 373 -14.55 -5.16 -22.08
N LEU A 374 -14.45 -3.84 -22.16
CA LEU A 374 -13.72 -3.18 -23.26
C LEU A 374 -12.23 -3.51 -23.24
N ALA A 375 -11.61 -3.60 -22.07
CA ALA A 375 -10.21 -4.02 -21.95
C ALA A 375 -10.04 -5.50 -22.41
N CYS A 376 -10.94 -6.38 -21.97
CA CYS A 376 -10.96 -7.78 -22.45
C CYS A 376 -11.20 -7.86 -23.97
N ASN A 377 -12.10 -7.03 -24.53
CA ASN A 377 -12.32 -6.96 -25.95
C ASN A 377 -11.05 -6.58 -26.71
N THR A 378 -10.32 -5.57 -26.24
CA THR A 378 -9.04 -5.17 -26.84
C THR A 378 -8.01 -6.30 -26.79
N MET A 379 -7.90 -7.02 -25.68
CA MET A 379 -6.94 -8.10 -25.50
C MET A 379 -7.27 -9.33 -26.36
N PHE A 380 -8.53 -9.77 -26.38
CA PHE A 380 -8.89 -11.10 -26.89
C PHE A 380 -9.56 -11.09 -28.25
N PHE A 381 -10.02 -9.94 -28.74
CA PHE A 381 -10.77 -9.82 -29.99
C PHE A 381 -10.14 -8.85 -31.00
N SER A 382 -8.87 -8.48 -30.82
CA SER A 382 -8.11 -7.73 -31.83
C SER A 382 -7.39 -8.69 -32.76
N ALA A 383 -7.93 -8.87 -33.96
CA ALA A 383 -7.41 -9.83 -34.94
C ALA A 383 -6.04 -9.40 -35.52
N ASP A 384 -5.81 -8.10 -35.62
CA ASP A 384 -4.59 -7.46 -36.12
C ASP A 384 -4.36 -6.11 -35.44
N ILE A 385 -3.25 -5.45 -35.79
CA ILE A 385 -2.86 -4.17 -35.18
C ILE A 385 -3.85 -3.04 -35.51
N ALA A 386 -4.46 -3.02 -36.69
CA ALA A 386 -5.43 -2.02 -37.06
C ALA A 386 -6.73 -2.16 -36.24
N ASN A 387 -7.18 -3.40 -36.06
CA ASN A 387 -8.33 -3.71 -35.22
C ASN A 387 -8.04 -3.41 -33.73
N TYR A 388 -6.81 -3.69 -33.27
CA TYR A 388 -6.34 -3.30 -31.94
C TYR A 388 -6.43 -1.79 -31.71
N GLU A 389 -5.97 -0.97 -32.65
CA GLU A 389 -6.03 0.49 -32.50
C GLU A 389 -7.47 0.99 -32.36
N VAL A 390 -8.40 0.46 -33.15
CA VAL A 390 -9.84 0.79 -33.03
C VAL A 390 -10.40 0.38 -31.67
N ASN A 391 -10.09 -0.81 -31.19
CA ASN A 391 -10.56 -1.31 -29.89
C ASN A 391 -9.95 -0.50 -28.73
N ARG A 392 -8.66 -0.13 -28.82
CA ARG A 392 -7.97 0.70 -27.84
C ARG A 392 -8.60 2.10 -27.77
N ASP A 393 -8.86 2.74 -28.91
CA ASP A 393 -9.47 4.06 -28.96
C ASP A 393 -10.91 4.05 -28.43
N LEU A 394 -11.65 2.97 -28.69
CA LEU A 394 -12.97 2.76 -28.09
C LEU A 394 -12.86 2.66 -26.56
N PHE A 395 -11.90 1.88 -26.05
CA PHE A 395 -11.64 1.78 -24.61
C PHE A 395 -11.27 3.16 -24.02
N PHE A 396 -10.40 3.92 -24.66
CA PHE A 396 -9.99 5.24 -24.17
C PHE A 396 -11.16 6.20 -24.02
N ASN A 397 -12.01 6.28 -25.04
CA ASN A 397 -13.15 7.20 -25.04
C ASN A 397 -14.25 6.75 -24.07
N VAL A 398 -14.71 5.52 -24.19
CA VAL A 398 -15.80 4.99 -23.35
C VAL A 398 -15.33 4.76 -21.92
N GLY A 399 -14.11 4.28 -21.72
CA GLY A 399 -13.51 4.07 -20.38
C GLY A 399 -13.38 5.37 -19.60
N PHE A 400 -13.04 6.48 -20.26
CA PHE A 400 -13.00 7.77 -19.60
C PHE A 400 -14.40 8.27 -19.19
N ILE A 401 -15.39 8.12 -20.05
CA ILE A 401 -16.80 8.43 -19.72
C ILE A 401 -17.27 7.56 -18.53
N CYS A 402 -16.98 6.26 -18.57
CA CYS A 402 -17.30 5.34 -17.48
C CYS A 402 -16.60 5.74 -16.16
N THR A 403 -15.35 6.23 -16.22
CA THR A 403 -14.63 6.75 -15.06
C THR A 403 -15.38 7.93 -14.42
N LEU A 404 -15.80 8.90 -15.21
CA LEU A 404 -16.55 10.07 -14.71
C LEU A 404 -17.90 9.65 -14.10
N ILE A 405 -18.65 8.79 -14.79
CA ILE A 405 -19.94 8.25 -14.30
C ILE A 405 -19.73 7.50 -12.99
N TYR A 406 -18.69 6.66 -12.91
CA TYR A 406 -18.38 5.91 -11.70
C TYR A 406 -18.16 6.81 -10.49
N PHE A 407 -17.24 7.77 -10.59
CA PHE A 407 -16.92 8.63 -9.45
C PHE A 407 -18.11 9.46 -8.99
N PHE A 408 -18.88 9.99 -9.93
CA PHE A 408 -20.06 10.76 -9.61
C PHE A 408 -21.13 9.91 -8.90
N THR A 409 -21.47 8.75 -9.46
CA THR A 409 -22.54 7.89 -8.93
C THR A 409 -22.14 7.19 -7.63
N ALA A 410 -20.86 6.75 -7.50
CA ALA A 410 -20.35 6.13 -6.29
C ALA A 410 -20.28 7.15 -5.13
N TYR A 411 -19.81 8.37 -5.39
CA TYR A 411 -19.80 9.43 -4.38
C TYR A 411 -21.23 9.76 -3.90
N TRP A 412 -22.15 9.92 -4.82
CA TRP A 412 -23.52 10.26 -4.47
C TRP A 412 -24.25 9.12 -3.72
N ALA A 413 -24.05 7.89 -4.14
CA ALA A 413 -24.56 6.71 -3.41
C ALA A 413 -24.01 6.63 -1.98
N MET A 414 -22.72 6.95 -1.79
CA MET A 414 -22.09 7.00 -0.48
C MET A 414 -22.67 8.12 0.39
N GLN A 415 -22.84 9.32 -0.13
CA GLN A 415 -23.41 10.46 0.62
C GLN A 415 -24.85 10.17 1.07
N ARG A 416 -25.67 9.57 0.20
CA ARG A 416 -27.04 9.17 0.56
C ARG A 416 -27.06 8.13 1.67
N LYS A 417 -26.15 7.15 1.61
CA LYS A 417 -26.00 6.15 2.69
C LYS A 417 -25.65 6.81 4.03
N LYS A 418 -24.80 7.81 4.05
CA LYS A 418 -24.45 8.57 5.27
C LYS A 418 -25.64 9.34 5.83
N ASN A 419 -26.35 10.04 4.96
CA ASN A 419 -27.51 10.83 5.37
C ASN A 419 -28.61 9.93 5.95
N ALA A 420 -28.87 8.76 5.36
CA ALA A 420 -29.81 7.79 5.87
C ALA A 420 -29.41 7.20 7.22
N ALA A 421 -28.10 7.11 7.51
CA ALA A 421 -27.58 6.67 8.79
C ALA A 421 -27.48 7.79 9.85
N GLY A 422 -27.94 9.01 9.55
CA GLY A 422 -27.87 10.15 10.47
C GLY A 422 -26.43 10.67 10.72
N MET A 423 -25.46 10.22 9.92
CA MET A 423 -24.07 10.66 10.00
C MET A 423 -23.90 11.97 9.17
N THR A 424 -24.36 13.08 9.72
CA THR A 424 -24.00 14.41 9.18
C THR A 424 -22.51 14.68 9.44
N VAL A 425 -21.82 15.23 8.43
CA VAL A 425 -20.40 15.61 8.45
C VAL A 425 -20.12 16.70 9.48
#